data_66af653b3d1284d98e8c5ef0ea93c15c
#
_entry.id   66af653b3d1284d98e8c5ef0ea93c15c
#
_cell.length_a   1.000
_cell.length_b   1.000
_cell.length_c   1.000
_cell.angle_alpha   90.00
_cell.angle_beta   90.00
_cell.angle_gamma   90.00
#
_symmetry.space_group_name_H-M   'P 1'
#
loop_
_entity.id
_entity.type
_entity.pdbx_description
1 polymer ?
#
loop_
_entity_poly.entity_id
_entity_poly.type
_entity_poly.pdbx_seq_one_letter_code
_entity_poly.pdbx_strand_id
1 'polypeptide(L)'
;MIQGQIVTLIPATLADRQDVYEWCFHSDITKCHAGPPDYPNAPIAPPDEFFGEYGYQDYYFTGEKPTQGMGFLILHQGEAVGFVSYSCFHLQPGMAELDIWMRCEAHCGKGYGSDALLALGEWLRKTLNIRTLMMRPSIRNARANRTYQKVGFVQSDQSPDAFLLAEYVEALGDGDYGAAESALLIKTLSNNTAS
;
A
#
# COMPACT_ATOMS: atom_id res chain seq x y z
N MET A 1 -2.52 -16.90 4.23
CA MET A 1 -2.95 -16.19 5.44
C MET A 1 -1.72 -15.69 6.17
N ILE A 2 -1.68 -14.41 6.54
CA ILE A 2 -0.59 -13.77 7.29
C ILE A 2 -1.18 -13.29 8.60
N GLN A 3 -0.60 -13.68 9.73
CA GLN A 3 -1.10 -13.34 11.05
C GLN A 3 -0.36 -12.13 11.61
N GLY A 4 -1.08 -11.05 11.92
CA GLY A 4 -0.63 -9.93 12.73
C GLY A 4 -0.93 -10.17 14.22
N GLN A 5 -0.78 -9.15 15.04
CA GLN A 5 -1.11 -9.19 16.47
C GLN A 5 -2.63 -9.05 16.70
N ILE A 6 -3.29 -8.19 15.92
CA ILE A 6 -4.72 -7.88 16.05
C ILE A 6 -5.51 -8.08 14.74
N VAL A 7 -4.83 -8.20 13.60
CA VAL A 7 -5.47 -8.45 12.32
C VAL A 7 -4.91 -9.72 11.66
N THR A 8 -5.67 -10.25 10.71
CA THR A 8 -5.24 -11.34 9.83
C THR A 8 -5.35 -10.85 8.39
N LEU A 9 -4.32 -11.09 7.58
CA LEU A 9 -4.34 -10.79 6.15
C LEU A 9 -4.68 -12.08 5.40
N ILE A 10 -5.73 -12.03 4.59
CA ILE A 10 -6.07 -13.11 3.66
C ILE A 10 -5.91 -12.61 2.22
N PRO A 11 -5.45 -13.45 1.27
CA PRO A 11 -5.43 -13.05 -0.13
C PRO A 11 -6.79 -12.53 -0.55
N ALA A 12 -6.82 -11.35 -1.17
CA ALA A 12 -8.00 -10.85 -1.85
C ALA A 12 -8.28 -11.70 -3.10
N THR A 13 -9.53 -11.79 -3.51
CA THR A 13 -9.99 -12.55 -4.66
C THR A 13 -10.65 -11.64 -5.71
N LEU A 14 -10.88 -12.15 -6.91
CA LEU A 14 -11.60 -11.39 -7.96
C LEU A 14 -13.00 -10.95 -7.52
N ALA A 15 -13.62 -11.66 -6.58
CA ALA A 15 -14.91 -11.27 -6.02
C ALA A 15 -14.83 -10.03 -5.13
N ASP A 16 -13.65 -9.72 -4.58
CA ASP A 16 -13.43 -8.58 -3.69
C ASP A 16 -13.09 -7.29 -4.45
N ARG A 17 -12.82 -7.34 -5.77
CA ARG A 17 -12.34 -6.20 -6.57
C ARG A 17 -13.22 -4.98 -6.44
N GLN A 18 -14.54 -5.15 -6.59
CA GLN A 18 -15.48 -4.04 -6.54
C GLN A 18 -15.47 -3.39 -5.15
N ASP A 19 -15.51 -4.18 -4.09
CA ASP A 19 -15.47 -3.68 -2.71
C ASP A 19 -14.17 -2.92 -2.43
N VAL A 20 -13.03 -3.45 -2.89
CA VAL A 20 -11.71 -2.81 -2.74
C VAL A 20 -11.69 -1.43 -3.42
N TYR A 21 -12.24 -1.33 -4.63
CA TYR A 21 -12.38 -0.06 -5.36
C TYR A 21 -13.32 0.91 -4.63
N GLU A 22 -14.51 0.44 -4.21
CA GLU A 22 -15.47 1.27 -3.47
C GLU A 22 -14.89 1.82 -2.17
N TRP A 23 -14.13 1.00 -1.45
CA TRP A 23 -13.46 1.47 -0.22
C TRP A 23 -12.41 2.54 -0.50
N CYS A 24 -11.69 2.43 -1.61
CA CYS A 24 -10.69 3.42 -2.00
C CYS A 24 -11.32 4.76 -2.39
N PHE A 25 -12.36 4.77 -3.24
CA PHE A 25 -12.83 5.97 -3.91
C PHE A 25 -14.21 6.45 -3.49
N HIS A 26 -15.03 5.61 -2.87
CA HIS A 26 -16.44 5.91 -2.58
C HIS A 26 -16.80 5.74 -1.10
N SER A 27 -15.82 5.59 -0.24
CA SER A 27 -16.01 5.54 1.22
C SER A 27 -15.83 6.93 1.87
N ASP A 28 -16.16 7.02 3.15
CA ASP A 28 -15.98 8.25 3.93
C ASP A 28 -14.51 8.59 4.23
N ILE A 29 -13.56 7.68 3.96
CA ILE A 29 -12.12 7.95 4.10
C ILE A 29 -11.48 8.52 2.84
N THR A 30 -12.14 8.50 1.69
CA THR A 30 -11.58 8.93 0.41
C THR A 30 -11.01 10.35 0.48
N LYS A 31 -11.68 11.23 1.21
CA LYS A 31 -11.21 12.60 1.52
C LYS A 31 -9.83 12.66 2.18
N CYS A 32 -9.36 11.57 2.76
CA CYS A 32 -8.08 11.52 3.44
C CYS A 32 -6.93 11.08 2.53
N HIS A 33 -7.21 10.53 1.36
CA HIS A 33 -6.19 10.00 0.46
C HIS A 33 -5.29 11.13 -0.06
N ALA A 34 -5.85 12.08 -0.77
CA ALA A 34 -5.11 13.26 -1.22
C ALA A 34 -4.91 14.29 -0.09
N GLY A 35 -5.77 14.28 0.93
CA GLY A 35 -5.81 15.27 2.00
C GLY A 35 -6.49 16.58 1.58
N PRO A 36 -6.99 17.38 2.54
CA PRO A 36 -7.54 18.70 2.23
C PRO A 36 -6.41 19.62 1.67
N PRO A 37 -6.70 20.61 0.78
CA PRO A 37 -8.07 21.04 0.40
C PRO A 37 -8.66 20.33 -0.82
N ASP A 38 -7.99 19.38 -1.45
CA ASP A 38 -8.40 18.87 -2.76
C ASP A 38 -9.59 17.92 -2.68
N TYR A 39 -9.91 17.39 -1.51
CA TYR A 39 -11.15 16.65 -1.32
C TYR A 39 -12.36 17.60 -1.25
N PRO A 40 -13.48 17.29 -1.90
CA PRO A 40 -13.84 16.09 -2.67
C PRO A 40 -13.44 16.14 -4.15
N ASN A 41 -12.64 17.11 -4.56
CA ASN A 41 -12.31 17.37 -5.97
C ASN A 41 -11.09 16.55 -6.46
N ALA A 42 -10.48 15.72 -5.59
CA ALA A 42 -9.42 14.83 -6.03
C ALA A 42 -9.93 13.87 -7.11
N PRO A 43 -9.19 13.65 -8.18
CA PRO A 43 -9.60 12.74 -9.23
C PRO A 43 -9.88 11.34 -8.67
N ILE A 44 -11.00 10.76 -9.07
CA ILE A 44 -11.32 9.37 -8.81
C ILE A 44 -10.91 8.61 -10.07
N ALA A 45 -9.92 7.72 -9.96
CA ALA A 45 -9.53 6.88 -11.06
C ALA A 45 -10.72 6.00 -11.51
N PRO A 46 -11.09 5.99 -12.79
CA PRO A 46 -12.13 5.10 -13.27
C PRO A 46 -11.71 3.63 -13.12
N PRO A 47 -12.65 2.67 -13.03
CA PRO A 47 -12.32 1.26 -12.79
C PRO A 47 -11.35 0.66 -13.79
N ASP A 48 -11.41 1.05 -15.06
CA ASP A 48 -10.51 0.58 -16.11
C ASP A 48 -9.07 1.08 -15.94
N GLU A 49 -8.87 2.26 -15.36
CA GLU A 49 -7.55 2.77 -14.98
C GLU A 49 -7.08 2.09 -13.67
N PHE A 50 -7.92 2.06 -12.64
CA PHE A 50 -7.57 1.47 -11.35
C PHE A 50 -7.20 -0.03 -11.45
N PHE A 51 -7.85 -0.77 -12.34
CA PHE A 51 -7.54 -2.17 -12.64
C PHE A 51 -6.69 -2.36 -13.90
N GLY A 52 -6.16 -1.27 -14.44
CA GLY A 52 -5.40 -1.23 -15.69
C GLY A 52 -3.93 -1.65 -15.56
N GLU A 53 -3.14 -1.30 -16.57
CA GLU A 53 -1.76 -1.76 -16.77
C GLU A 53 -0.83 -1.49 -15.59
N TYR A 54 -0.94 -0.31 -14.98
CA TYR A 54 -0.12 0.10 -13.84
C TYR A 54 -0.86 0.05 -12.51
N GLY A 55 -2.13 -0.39 -12.52
CA GLY A 55 -2.99 -0.50 -11.36
C GLY A 55 -3.12 -1.92 -10.84
N TYR A 56 -4.27 -2.20 -10.26
CA TYR A 56 -4.59 -3.48 -9.61
C TYR A 56 -5.10 -4.53 -10.60
N GLN A 57 -4.21 -5.02 -11.48
CA GLN A 57 -4.52 -6.10 -12.43
C GLN A 57 -5.00 -7.38 -11.71
N ASP A 58 -5.59 -8.30 -12.46
CA ASP A 58 -6.18 -9.55 -11.93
C ASP A 58 -5.22 -10.37 -11.06
N TYR A 59 -3.92 -10.33 -11.34
CA TYR A 59 -2.95 -11.11 -10.55
C TYR A 59 -2.84 -10.66 -9.09
N TYR A 60 -3.23 -9.42 -8.74
CA TYR A 60 -3.32 -8.97 -7.35
C TYR A 60 -4.39 -9.74 -6.58
N PHE A 61 -5.40 -10.26 -7.29
CA PHE A 61 -6.56 -10.95 -6.74
C PHE A 61 -6.56 -12.45 -7.00
N THR A 62 -5.70 -12.95 -7.90
CA THR A 62 -5.55 -14.39 -8.17
C THR A 62 -4.31 -14.98 -7.53
N GLY A 63 -3.32 -14.14 -7.18
CA GLY A 63 -2.04 -14.58 -6.65
C GLY A 63 -1.14 -15.29 -7.67
N GLU A 64 -1.41 -15.14 -8.98
CA GLU A 64 -0.63 -15.81 -10.05
C GLU A 64 0.77 -15.26 -10.22
N LYS A 65 1.01 -13.99 -9.83
CA LYS A 65 2.31 -13.33 -9.98
C LYS A 65 2.82 -12.76 -8.64
N PRO A 66 3.06 -13.60 -7.63
CA PRO A 66 3.39 -13.12 -6.29
C PRO A 66 4.72 -12.36 -6.22
N THR A 67 5.62 -12.54 -7.20
CA THR A 67 6.86 -11.77 -7.29
C THR A 67 6.66 -10.38 -7.91
N GLN A 68 5.50 -10.10 -8.50
CA GLN A 68 5.16 -8.80 -9.07
C GLN A 68 4.27 -7.98 -8.14
N GLY A 69 3.31 -8.62 -7.46
CA GLY A 69 2.41 -7.97 -6.53
C GLY A 69 1.27 -8.88 -6.06
N MET A 70 0.62 -8.49 -4.98
CA MET A 70 -0.55 -9.20 -4.44
C MET A 70 -1.32 -8.32 -3.47
N GLY A 71 -2.65 -8.48 -3.46
CA GLY A 71 -3.57 -7.81 -2.56
C GLY A 71 -4.09 -8.72 -1.45
N PHE A 72 -4.38 -8.13 -0.30
CA PHE A 72 -4.92 -8.82 0.87
C PHE A 72 -6.06 -8.02 1.48
N LEU A 73 -7.11 -8.71 1.91
CA LEU A 73 -8.08 -8.14 2.84
C LEU A 73 -7.49 -8.14 4.25
N ILE A 74 -7.67 -7.05 4.96
CA ILE A 74 -7.35 -6.92 6.38
C ILE A 74 -8.57 -7.35 7.17
N LEU A 75 -8.48 -8.45 7.91
CA LEU A 75 -9.57 -8.95 8.75
C LEU A 75 -9.31 -8.66 10.22
N HIS A 76 -10.33 -8.17 10.92
CA HIS A 76 -10.39 -8.12 12.36
C HIS A 76 -11.63 -8.86 12.86
N GLN A 77 -11.46 -9.87 13.71
CA GLN A 77 -12.55 -10.73 14.21
C GLN A 77 -13.44 -11.32 13.11
N GLY A 78 -12.84 -11.63 11.95
CA GLY A 78 -13.56 -12.21 10.80
C GLY A 78 -14.23 -11.19 9.87
N GLU A 79 -14.26 -9.91 10.23
CA GLU A 79 -14.79 -8.83 9.39
C GLU A 79 -13.68 -8.17 8.56
N ALA A 80 -13.94 -7.89 7.27
CA ALA A 80 -13.03 -7.12 6.43
C ALA A 80 -13.08 -5.64 6.83
N VAL A 81 -11.94 -5.12 7.30
CA VAL A 81 -11.79 -3.75 7.81
C VAL A 81 -10.93 -2.87 6.91
N GLY A 82 -10.33 -3.43 5.86
CA GLY A 82 -9.52 -2.69 4.89
C GLY A 82 -8.82 -3.62 3.91
N PHE A 83 -7.98 -3.01 3.09
CA PHE A 83 -7.16 -3.66 2.07
C PHE A 83 -5.72 -3.21 2.22
N VAL A 84 -4.78 -4.10 1.93
CA VAL A 84 -3.35 -3.82 1.84
C VAL A 84 -2.75 -4.61 0.69
N SER A 85 -1.81 -4.01 -0.03
CA SER A 85 -1.13 -4.67 -1.14
C SER A 85 0.37 -4.39 -1.12
N TYR A 86 1.09 -5.14 -1.93
CA TYR A 86 2.45 -4.81 -2.32
C TYR A 86 2.61 -4.93 -3.83
N SER A 87 3.53 -4.14 -4.36
CA SER A 87 3.95 -4.11 -5.76
C SER A 87 5.47 -4.17 -5.84
N CYS A 88 6.00 -5.05 -6.68
CA CYS A 88 7.44 -5.19 -6.91
C CYS A 88 7.82 -5.01 -8.38
N PHE A 89 6.85 -5.04 -9.31
CA PHE A 89 7.09 -5.14 -10.75
C PHE A 89 7.88 -3.95 -11.32
N HIS A 90 7.77 -2.80 -10.69
CA HIS A 90 8.36 -1.53 -11.14
C HIS A 90 9.60 -1.11 -10.33
N LEU A 91 9.99 -1.89 -9.32
CA LEU A 91 11.05 -1.52 -8.38
C LEU A 91 12.34 -2.31 -8.60
N GLN A 92 13.42 -1.74 -8.12
CA GLN A 92 14.71 -2.43 -8.03
C GLN A 92 14.58 -3.75 -7.24
N PRO A 93 15.36 -4.80 -7.58
CA PRO A 93 15.28 -6.08 -6.89
C PRO A 93 15.42 -5.98 -5.37
N GLY A 94 14.59 -6.73 -4.65
CA GLY A 94 14.58 -6.73 -3.19
C GLY A 94 13.77 -5.61 -2.55
N MET A 95 12.99 -4.88 -3.33
CA MET A 95 12.09 -3.83 -2.88
C MET A 95 10.62 -4.17 -3.12
N ALA A 96 9.76 -3.62 -2.28
CA ALA A 96 8.32 -3.63 -2.48
C ALA A 96 7.71 -2.27 -2.09
N GLU A 97 6.83 -1.75 -2.92
CA GLU A 97 5.97 -0.62 -2.58
C GLU A 97 4.69 -1.16 -1.95
N LEU A 98 4.28 -0.55 -0.84
CA LEU A 98 3.06 -0.92 -0.13
C LEU A 98 1.98 0.12 -0.36
N ASP A 99 0.75 -0.35 -0.48
CA ASP A 99 -0.42 0.49 -0.48
C ASP A 99 -1.48 -0.05 0.49
N ILE A 100 -2.22 0.85 1.15
CA ILE A 100 -3.15 0.48 2.20
C ILE A 100 -4.27 1.50 2.36
N TRP A 101 -5.50 1.01 2.47
CA TRP A 101 -6.63 1.81 2.93
C TRP A 101 -7.59 1.01 3.79
N MET A 102 -8.27 1.71 4.67
CA MET A 102 -9.31 1.10 5.49
C MET A 102 -10.65 1.14 4.75
N ARG A 103 -11.55 0.23 5.09
CA ARG A 103 -12.89 0.15 4.50
C ARG A 103 -13.71 1.42 4.72
N CYS A 104 -13.58 2.04 5.89
CA CYS A 104 -14.25 3.28 6.24
C CYS A 104 -13.59 3.96 7.44
N GLU A 105 -14.01 5.20 7.73
CA GLU A 105 -13.48 6.00 8.85
C GLU A 105 -13.61 5.29 10.21
N ALA A 106 -14.69 4.54 10.41
CA ALA A 106 -14.92 3.78 11.64
C ALA A 106 -13.84 2.71 11.94
N HIS A 107 -13.08 2.28 10.94
CA HIS A 107 -11.96 1.33 11.09
C HIS A 107 -10.61 2.03 11.25
N CYS A 108 -10.55 3.34 11.13
CA CYS A 108 -9.32 4.12 11.29
C CYS A 108 -8.95 4.33 12.77
N GLY A 109 -7.66 4.57 13.04
CA GLY A 109 -7.15 4.89 14.37
C GLY A 109 -7.13 3.75 15.38
N LYS A 110 -7.52 2.54 15.00
CA LYS A 110 -7.59 1.34 15.86
C LYS A 110 -6.33 0.47 15.83
N GLY A 111 -5.31 0.89 15.10
CA GLY A 111 -4.06 0.13 14.96
C GLY A 111 -4.07 -0.94 13.85
N TYR A 112 -5.20 -1.18 13.19
CA TYR A 112 -5.33 -2.23 12.16
C TYR A 112 -4.34 -2.06 11.01
N GLY A 113 -4.23 -0.84 10.46
CA GLY A 113 -3.28 -0.55 9.38
C GLY A 113 -1.82 -0.72 9.81
N SER A 114 -1.46 -0.28 11.01
CA SER A 114 -0.10 -0.46 11.53
C SER A 114 0.26 -1.94 11.66
N ASP A 115 -0.64 -2.74 12.23
CA ASP A 115 -0.43 -4.18 12.41
C ASP A 115 -0.37 -4.92 11.06
N ALA A 116 -1.23 -4.54 10.12
CA ALA A 116 -1.22 -5.08 8.76
C ALA A 116 0.13 -4.83 8.05
N LEU A 117 0.64 -3.60 8.11
CA LEU A 117 1.93 -3.24 7.49
C LEU A 117 3.11 -3.98 8.11
N LEU A 118 3.12 -4.15 9.44
CA LEU A 118 4.17 -4.91 10.13
C LEU A 118 4.12 -6.39 9.75
N ALA A 119 2.94 -7.01 9.76
CA ALA A 119 2.74 -8.40 9.41
C ALA A 119 3.11 -8.68 7.94
N LEU A 120 2.66 -7.81 7.02
CA LEU A 120 2.98 -7.93 5.60
C LEU A 120 4.48 -7.75 5.34
N GLY A 121 5.11 -6.75 5.96
CA GLY A 121 6.54 -6.50 5.80
C GLY A 121 7.39 -7.69 6.26
N GLU A 122 7.06 -8.30 7.40
CA GLU A 122 7.76 -9.49 7.88
C GLU A 122 7.55 -10.71 6.97
N TRP A 123 6.34 -10.89 6.44
CA TRP A 123 6.04 -11.95 5.48
C TRP A 123 6.83 -11.74 4.17
N LEU A 124 6.87 -10.52 3.62
CA LEU A 124 7.63 -10.16 2.42
C LEU A 124 9.12 -10.44 2.59
N ARG A 125 9.67 -10.06 3.76
CA ARG A 125 11.06 -10.34 4.11
C ARG A 125 11.39 -11.83 4.09
N LYS A 126 10.51 -12.65 4.68
CA LYS A 126 10.72 -14.10 4.81
C LYS A 126 10.46 -14.87 3.53
N THR A 127 9.42 -14.47 2.78
CA THR A 127 8.90 -15.25 1.65
C THR A 127 9.51 -14.82 0.32
N LEU A 128 9.67 -13.51 0.11
CA LEU A 128 10.15 -12.94 -1.14
C LEU A 128 11.54 -12.29 -1.03
N ASN A 129 12.19 -12.42 0.14
CA ASN A 129 13.50 -11.82 0.40
C ASN A 129 13.54 -10.29 0.17
N ILE A 130 12.41 -9.61 0.39
CA ILE A 130 12.34 -8.15 0.33
C ILE A 130 13.14 -7.56 1.48
N ARG A 131 13.94 -6.53 1.18
CA ARG A 131 14.82 -5.86 2.15
C ARG A 131 14.43 -4.41 2.37
N THR A 132 13.71 -3.83 1.43
CA THR A 132 13.31 -2.43 1.50
C THR A 132 11.84 -2.31 1.15
N LEU A 133 11.09 -1.63 2.01
CA LEU A 133 9.71 -1.24 1.76
C LEU A 133 9.66 0.23 1.39
N MET A 134 8.81 0.59 0.44
CA MET A 134 8.54 1.94 -0.01
C MET A 134 7.05 2.25 0.14
N MET A 135 6.73 3.50 0.41
CA MET A 135 5.38 4.08 0.34
C MET A 135 5.45 5.49 -0.17
N ARG A 136 4.48 5.90 -0.99
CA ARG A 136 4.41 7.25 -1.56
C ARG A 136 3.06 7.93 -1.27
N PRO A 137 2.73 8.17 0.00
CA PRO A 137 1.48 8.83 0.37
C PRO A 137 1.49 10.31 0.00
N SER A 138 0.29 10.92 -0.11
CA SER A 138 0.17 12.37 -0.13
C SER A 138 0.84 13.00 1.09
N ILE A 139 1.64 14.06 0.90
CA ILE A 139 2.23 14.86 1.99
C ILE A 139 1.14 15.45 2.90
N ARG A 140 -0.06 15.68 2.38
CA ARG A 140 -1.20 16.23 3.11
C ARG A 140 -1.92 15.20 3.97
N ASN A 141 -1.71 13.90 3.72
CA ASN A 141 -2.32 12.83 4.52
C ASN A 141 -1.56 12.63 5.84
N ALA A 142 -1.68 13.60 6.74
CA ALA A 142 -0.97 13.59 8.03
C ALA A 142 -1.26 12.34 8.89
N ARG A 143 -2.46 11.74 8.74
CA ARG A 143 -2.83 10.52 9.47
C ARG A 143 -2.04 9.31 8.95
N ALA A 144 -1.99 9.13 7.65
CA ALA A 144 -1.24 8.05 7.03
C ALA A 144 0.26 8.22 7.32
N ASN A 145 0.82 9.40 7.10
CA ASN A 145 2.22 9.69 7.35
C ASN A 145 2.64 9.36 8.80
N ARG A 146 1.82 9.75 9.80
CA ARG A 146 2.07 9.38 11.21
C ARG A 146 1.99 7.86 11.44
N THR A 147 1.08 7.17 10.75
CA THR A 147 0.95 5.72 10.86
C THR A 147 2.20 5.02 10.32
N TYR A 148 2.70 5.44 9.16
CA TYR A 148 3.89 4.87 8.54
C TYR A 148 5.15 5.13 9.37
N GLN A 149 5.32 6.33 9.91
CA GLN A 149 6.42 6.66 10.82
C GLN A 149 6.42 5.77 12.08
N LYS A 150 5.24 5.51 12.68
CA LYS A 150 5.11 4.61 13.84
C LYS A 150 5.56 3.18 13.57
N VAL A 151 5.40 2.69 12.35
CA VAL A 151 5.84 1.35 11.96
C VAL A 151 7.24 1.31 11.34
N GLY A 152 7.98 2.42 11.45
CA GLY A 152 9.41 2.49 11.15
C GLY A 152 9.77 2.92 9.74
N PHE A 153 8.84 3.51 8.98
CA PHE A 153 9.19 4.22 7.77
C PHE A 153 9.82 5.57 8.11
N VAL A 154 10.81 5.96 7.34
CA VAL A 154 11.47 7.26 7.42
C VAL A 154 11.37 7.98 6.08
N GLN A 155 11.26 9.30 6.11
CA GLN A 155 11.26 10.10 4.89
C GLN A 155 12.63 10.03 4.22
N SER A 156 12.63 9.86 2.90
CA SER A 156 13.83 9.88 2.07
C SER A 156 13.88 11.18 1.26
N ASP A 157 15.08 11.75 1.18
CA ASP A 157 15.37 12.94 0.34
C ASP A 157 15.85 12.52 -1.07
N GLN A 158 15.90 11.21 -1.36
CA GLN A 158 16.26 10.71 -2.69
C GLN A 158 15.11 10.89 -3.67
N SER A 159 15.42 10.98 -4.98
CA SER A 159 14.39 10.89 -6.01
C SER A 159 13.79 9.50 -6.02
N PRO A 160 12.46 9.35 -6.19
CA PRO A 160 11.81 8.05 -6.41
C PRO A 160 12.46 7.25 -7.54
N ASP A 161 12.99 7.91 -8.58
CA ASP A 161 13.66 7.27 -9.72
C ASP A 161 14.83 6.38 -9.32
N ALA A 162 15.49 6.66 -8.20
CA ALA A 162 16.57 5.82 -7.69
C ALA A 162 16.12 4.41 -7.28
N PHE A 163 14.85 4.24 -7.05
CA PHE A 163 14.23 2.99 -6.59
C PHE A 163 13.45 2.26 -7.69
N LEU A 164 13.12 2.96 -8.78
CA LEU A 164 12.37 2.42 -9.91
C LEU A 164 13.30 1.76 -10.95
N LEU A 165 12.77 0.79 -11.69
CA LEU A 165 13.39 0.33 -12.92
C LEU A 165 13.23 1.42 -13.99
N ALA A 166 14.23 1.58 -14.86
CA ALA A 166 14.31 2.69 -15.79
C ALA A 166 13.08 2.82 -16.71
N GLU A 167 12.50 1.69 -17.11
CA GLU A 167 11.31 1.63 -17.96
C GLU A 167 10.02 2.14 -17.30
N TYR A 168 10.00 2.26 -15.96
CA TYR A 168 8.83 2.72 -15.22
C TYR A 168 8.96 4.16 -14.68
N VAL A 169 10.13 4.79 -14.82
CA VAL A 169 10.37 6.15 -14.29
C VAL A 169 9.40 7.16 -14.87
N GLU A 170 9.21 7.15 -16.20
CA GLU A 170 8.31 8.09 -16.86
C GLU A 170 6.84 7.93 -16.44
N ALA A 171 6.40 6.68 -16.27
CA ALA A 171 5.00 6.38 -15.95
C ALA A 171 4.67 6.49 -14.44
N LEU A 172 5.62 6.16 -13.57
CA LEU A 172 5.35 5.97 -12.13
C LEU A 172 6.24 6.84 -11.22
N GLY A 173 7.20 7.59 -11.77
CA GLY A 173 8.15 8.39 -10.99
C GLY A 173 7.50 9.40 -10.06
N ASP A 174 6.46 10.07 -10.53
CA ASP A 174 5.76 11.13 -9.78
C ASP A 174 4.81 10.61 -8.69
N GLY A 175 4.47 9.32 -8.69
CA GLY A 175 3.48 8.73 -7.78
C GLY A 175 2.04 9.23 -8.06
N ASP A 176 1.08 8.75 -7.27
CA ASP A 176 -0.35 8.99 -7.50
C ASP A 176 -0.78 10.45 -7.29
N TYR A 177 0.01 11.22 -6.56
CA TYR A 177 -0.32 12.62 -6.20
C TYR A 177 0.57 13.64 -6.93
N GLY A 178 1.45 13.19 -7.84
CA GLY A 178 2.46 14.01 -8.49
C GLY A 178 3.68 14.27 -7.60
N ALA A 179 4.83 14.58 -8.22
CA ALA A 179 6.13 14.70 -7.55
C ALA A 179 6.15 15.69 -6.37
N ALA A 180 5.40 16.81 -6.47
CA ALA A 180 5.37 17.84 -5.43
C ALA A 180 4.48 17.49 -4.23
N GLU A 181 3.56 16.57 -4.39
CA GLU A 181 2.52 16.23 -3.40
C GLU A 181 2.69 14.82 -2.81
N SER A 182 3.65 14.03 -3.33
CA SER A 182 3.99 12.69 -2.83
C SER A 182 5.16 12.75 -1.87
N ALA A 183 5.00 12.17 -0.68
CA ALA A 183 6.13 11.88 0.21
C ALA A 183 6.78 10.57 -0.24
N LEU A 184 8.12 10.47 -0.15
CA LEU A 184 8.82 9.20 -0.30
C LEU A 184 9.22 8.69 1.07
N LEU A 185 8.63 7.57 1.47
CA LEU A 185 8.89 6.92 2.75
C LEU A 185 9.53 5.56 2.53
N ILE A 186 10.65 5.30 3.20
CA ILE A 186 11.44 4.07 3.06
C ILE A 186 11.58 3.38 4.43
N LYS A 187 11.49 2.06 4.43
CA LYS A 187 11.77 1.22 5.59
C LYS A 187 12.70 0.07 5.20
N THR A 188 13.86 0.00 5.83
CA THR A 188 14.75 -1.16 5.71
C THR A 188 14.31 -2.29 6.65
N LEU A 189 14.19 -3.48 6.11
CA LEU A 189 13.86 -4.70 6.86
C LEU A 189 15.16 -5.39 7.29
N SER A 190 15.56 -5.24 8.54
CA SER A 190 16.72 -5.91 9.09
C SER A 190 16.48 -7.42 9.28
N ASN A 191 17.52 -8.23 9.07
CA ASN A 191 17.54 -9.59 9.59
C ASN A 191 17.66 -9.47 11.12
N ASN A 192 16.57 -9.58 11.85
CA ASN A 192 16.68 -9.90 13.26
C ASN A 192 17.22 -11.34 13.35
N THR A 193 18.54 -11.49 13.43
CA THR A 193 19.11 -12.64 14.10
C THR A 193 18.72 -12.49 15.56
N ALA A 194 17.61 -13.13 15.96
CA ALA A 194 17.33 -13.33 17.37
C ALA A 194 18.52 -14.09 17.94
N SER A 195 19.26 -13.44 18.83
CA SER A 195 20.31 -14.03 19.68
C SER A 195 19.66 -14.91 20.72
#